data_467ad126441623f63182ca76552f10ed
#
_entry.id   467ad126441623f63182ca76552f10ed
#
_cell.length_a   1.000
_cell.length_b   1.000
_cell.length_c   1.000
_cell.angle_alpha   90.00
_cell.angle_beta   90.00
_cell.angle_gamma   90.00
#
_symmetry.space_group_name_H-M   'P 1'
#
loop_
_entity.id
_entity.type
_entity.pdbx_description
1 polymer ?
#
loop_
_entity_poly.entity_id
_entity_poly.type
_entity_poly.pdbx_seq_one_letter_code
_entity_poly.pdbx_strand_id
1 'polypeptide(L)'
;MKTIYKYGINTGITSIALPKRSKIFSANYDANGVLSVWAAVDTEEEEIEERIIYLTGTGWPLEDLKDWNYRFIDTVIDENNGLVWHVFELEERKC
;
A
#
# COMPACT_ATOMS: atom_id res chain seq x y z
N MET A 1 -1.54 15.82 -15.97
CA MET A 1 -0.33 16.09 -15.17
C MET A 1 0.01 14.87 -14.32
N LYS A 2 1.24 14.51 -14.30
CA LYS A 2 1.70 13.43 -13.41
C LYS A 2 2.21 14.04 -12.12
N THR A 3 1.82 13.46 -11.00
CA THR A 3 2.21 13.95 -9.68
C THR A 3 2.22 12.79 -8.68
N ILE A 4 2.51 13.10 -7.43
CA ILE A 4 2.53 12.11 -6.37
C ILE A 4 1.42 12.42 -5.38
N TYR A 5 0.56 11.44 -5.13
CA TYR A 5 -0.48 11.52 -4.13
C TYR A 5 -0.20 10.54 -2.99
N LYS A 6 -0.71 10.88 -1.83
CA LYS A 6 -0.61 10.09 -0.61
C LYS A 6 -1.95 9.46 -0.27
N TYR A 7 -1.93 8.20 0.17
CA TYR A 7 -3.13 7.47 0.56
C TYR A 7 -2.87 6.79 1.90
N GLY A 8 -3.72 7.07 2.90
CA GLY A 8 -3.64 6.42 4.20
C GLY A 8 -4.03 4.95 4.12
N ILE A 9 -3.37 4.12 4.93
CA ILE A 9 -3.64 2.68 4.97
C ILE A 9 -3.86 2.23 6.41
N ASN A 10 -4.59 1.13 6.58
CA ASN A 10 -4.88 0.53 7.87
C ASN A 10 -4.26 -0.86 7.96
N THR A 11 -4.13 -1.36 9.19
CA THR A 11 -3.66 -2.72 9.43
C THR A 11 -4.56 -3.72 8.70
N GLY A 12 -3.94 -4.73 8.11
CA GLY A 12 -4.64 -5.70 7.29
C GLY A 12 -4.77 -5.22 5.87
N ILE A 13 -5.92 -5.42 5.27
CA ILE A 13 -6.17 -5.12 3.86
C ILE A 13 -6.90 -3.80 3.72
N THR A 14 -6.35 -2.90 2.91
CA THR A 14 -6.97 -1.62 2.55
C THR A 14 -7.11 -1.56 1.04
N SER A 15 -8.30 -1.24 0.56
CA SER A 15 -8.54 -0.97 -0.86
C SER A 15 -8.47 0.53 -1.10
N ILE A 16 -7.66 0.95 -2.06
CA ILE A 16 -7.56 2.36 -2.44
C ILE A 16 -7.89 2.52 -3.92
N ALA A 17 -8.57 3.61 -4.25
CA ALA A 17 -8.95 3.91 -5.62
C ALA A 17 -7.90 4.85 -6.23
N LEU A 18 -7.26 4.40 -7.29
CA LEU A 18 -6.19 5.14 -7.96
C LEU A 18 -6.50 5.30 -9.44
N PRO A 19 -6.02 6.39 -10.06
CA PRO A 19 -6.03 6.44 -11.52
C PRO A 19 -5.33 5.21 -12.10
N LYS A 20 -5.87 4.67 -13.16
CA LYS A 20 -5.33 3.46 -13.79
C LYS A 20 -3.85 3.66 -14.13
N ARG A 21 -3.07 2.60 -13.97
CA ARG A 21 -1.62 2.58 -14.22
C ARG A 21 -0.79 3.43 -13.25
N SER A 22 -1.35 3.79 -12.12
CA SER A 22 -0.58 4.45 -11.06
C SER A 22 0.48 3.50 -10.50
N LYS A 23 1.59 4.07 -10.06
CA LYS A 23 2.68 3.29 -9.48
C LYS A 23 2.83 3.64 -8.01
N ILE A 24 2.58 2.66 -7.14
CA ILE A 24 2.83 2.78 -5.70
C ILE A 24 4.30 2.44 -5.47
N PHE A 25 5.05 3.34 -4.86
CA PHE A 25 6.51 3.14 -4.77
C PHE A 25 7.08 3.22 -3.37
N SER A 26 6.36 3.72 -2.38
CA SER A 26 6.88 3.78 -1.02
C SER A 26 5.76 3.86 0.01
N ALA A 27 6.12 3.57 1.25
CA ALA A 27 5.22 3.71 2.39
C ALA A 27 6.00 4.29 3.57
N ASN A 28 5.34 5.10 4.39
CA ASN A 28 5.90 5.64 5.62
C ASN A 28 4.78 6.35 6.39
N TYR A 29 5.09 6.81 7.59
CA TYR A 29 4.22 7.72 8.31
C TYR A 29 4.27 9.09 7.65
N ASP A 30 3.10 9.73 7.53
CA ASP A 30 3.04 11.10 7.04
C ASP A 30 3.32 12.10 8.17
N ALA A 31 3.24 13.39 7.86
CA ALA A 31 3.51 14.43 8.83
C ALA A 31 2.56 14.42 10.02
N ASN A 32 1.39 13.81 9.88
CA ASN A 32 0.38 13.71 10.93
C ASN A 32 0.41 12.36 11.64
N GLY A 33 1.40 11.52 11.36
CA GLY A 33 1.52 10.21 11.99
C GLY A 33 0.62 9.14 11.41
N VAL A 34 0.09 9.34 10.21
CA VAL A 34 -0.74 8.34 9.52
C VAL A 34 0.12 7.52 8.58
N LEU A 35 0.10 6.20 8.76
CA LEU A 35 0.82 5.31 7.86
C LEU A 35 0.16 5.34 6.48
N SER A 36 0.96 5.63 5.46
CA SER A 36 0.46 5.96 4.14
C SER A 36 1.35 5.36 3.07
N VAL A 37 0.80 5.23 1.86
CA VAL A 37 1.58 4.93 0.66
C VAL A 37 1.60 6.15 -0.23
N TRP A 38 2.68 6.30 -0.99
CA TRP A 38 2.83 7.36 -1.99
C TRP A 38 2.81 6.71 -3.36
N ALA A 39 2.06 7.31 -4.27
CA ALA A 39 1.89 6.79 -5.61
C ALA A 39 2.05 7.88 -6.66
N ALA A 40 2.74 7.55 -7.74
CA ALA A 40 2.79 8.39 -8.93
C ALA A 40 1.51 8.17 -9.72
N VAL A 41 0.77 9.24 -9.95
CA VAL A 41 -0.54 9.20 -10.62
C VAL A 41 -0.58 10.20 -11.77
N ASP A 42 -1.43 9.91 -12.74
CA ASP A 42 -1.76 10.86 -13.79
C ASP A 42 -3.14 11.44 -13.49
N THR A 43 -3.18 12.73 -13.16
CA THR A 43 -4.43 13.38 -12.77
C THR A 43 -5.43 13.52 -13.92
N GLU A 44 -4.97 13.35 -15.16
CA GLU A 44 -5.85 13.40 -16.34
C GLU A 44 -6.42 12.04 -16.72
N GLU A 45 -5.95 10.96 -16.07
CA GLU A 45 -6.48 9.62 -16.33
C GLU A 45 -7.88 9.52 -15.74
N GLU A 46 -8.87 9.24 -16.58
CA GLU A 46 -10.27 9.15 -16.16
C GLU A 46 -10.65 7.78 -15.61
N GLU A 47 -9.94 6.74 -16.01
CA GLU A 47 -10.20 5.40 -15.50
C GLU A 47 -9.60 5.24 -14.13
N ILE A 48 -10.38 4.67 -13.22
CA ILE A 48 -9.97 4.40 -11.83
C ILE A 48 -9.94 2.90 -11.64
N GLU A 49 -8.93 2.41 -10.92
CA GLU A 49 -8.87 1.01 -10.52
C GLU A 49 -8.65 0.91 -9.02
N GLU A 50 -9.17 -0.16 -8.43
CA GLU A 50 -8.90 -0.46 -7.03
C GLU A 50 -7.57 -1.17 -6.90
N ARG A 51 -6.77 -0.73 -5.95
CA ARG A 51 -5.48 -1.33 -5.63
C ARG A 51 -5.54 -1.81 -4.19
N ILE A 52 -5.05 -3.00 -3.93
CA ILE A 52 -5.17 -3.65 -2.64
C ILE A 52 -3.82 -3.60 -1.93
N ILE A 53 -3.82 -3.02 -0.74
CA ILE A 53 -2.61 -2.87 0.08
C ILE A 53 -2.76 -3.73 1.32
N TYR A 54 -1.72 -4.48 1.65
CA TYR A 54 -1.67 -5.34 2.83
C TYR A 54 -0.58 -4.87 3.78
N LEU A 55 -0.98 -4.57 5.01
CA LEU A 55 -0.11 -4.06 6.05
C LEU A 55 -0.06 -5.07 7.20
N THR A 56 1.11 -5.56 7.51
CA THR A 56 1.31 -6.54 8.60
C THR A 56 2.55 -6.21 9.41
N GLY A 57 2.57 -6.64 10.66
CA GLY A 57 3.71 -6.44 11.55
C GLY A 57 4.68 -7.62 11.55
N THR A 58 5.92 -7.37 11.92
CA THR A 58 6.90 -8.45 12.10
C THR A 58 6.40 -9.41 13.17
N GLY A 59 6.44 -10.69 12.86
CA GLY A 59 6.00 -11.74 13.78
C GLY A 59 4.51 -11.98 13.81
N TRP A 60 3.74 -11.19 13.08
CA TRP A 60 2.29 -11.40 12.96
C TRP A 60 2.01 -12.51 11.95
N PRO A 61 0.95 -13.32 12.16
CA PRO A 61 0.58 -14.31 11.17
C PRO A 61 0.25 -13.67 9.84
N LEU A 62 0.76 -14.24 8.75
CA LEU A 62 0.31 -13.85 7.42
C LEU A 62 -1.00 -14.56 7.11
N GLU A 63 -1.93 -13.83 6.53
CA GLU A 63 -3.17 -14.43 6.10
C GLU A 63 -2.93 -15.39 4.93
N ASP A 64 -3.83 -16.37 4.80
CA ASP A 64 -3.78 -17.28 3.66
C ASP A 64 -4.26 -16.54 2.42
N LEU A 65 -3.30 -16.05 1.66
CA LEU A 65 -3.55 -15.28 0.44
C LEU A 65 -3.17 -16.09 -0.80
N LYS A 66 -3.52 -17.36 -0.81
CA LYS A 66 -3.10 -18.28 -1.88
C LYS A 66 -3.56 -17.87 -3.27
N ASP A 67 -4.60 -17.07 -3.37
CA ASP A 67 -5.11 -16.56 -4.65
C ASP A 67 -4.51 -15.21 -5.03
N TRP A 68 -3.53 -14.72 -4.26
CA TRP A 68 -2.92 -13.41 -4.43
C TRP A 68 -1.42 -13.52 -4.62
N ASN A 69 -0.88 -12.63 -5.42
CA ASN A 69 0.56 -12.38 -5.47
C ASN A 69 0.88 -11.18 -4.59
N TYR A 70 2.00 -11.24 -3.89
CA TYR A 70 2.49 -10.15 -3.06
C TYR A 70 3.57 -9.40 -3.82
N ARG A 71 3.44 -8.08 -3.87
CA ARG A 71 4.54 -7.23 -4.33
C ARG A 71 4.97 -6.36 -3.15
N PHE A 72 6.23 -6.50 -2.75
CA PHE A 72 6.76 -5.71 -1.63
C PHE A 72 6.81 -4.23 -2.00
N ILE A 73 6.35 -3.37 -1.08
CA ILE A 73 6.44 -1.91 -1.24
C ILE A 73 7.50 -1.36 -0.30
N ASP A 74 7.39 -1.61 1.01
CA ASP A 74 8.30 -0.98 1.97
C ASP A 74 8.22 -1.66 3.33
N THR A 75 9.25 -1.44 4.14
CA THR A 75 9.27 -1.76 5.56
C THR A 75 9.36 -0.45 6.32
N VAL A 76 8.44 -0.25 7.26
CA VAL A 76 8.32 1.02 8.00
C VAL A 76 8.51 0.75 9.49
N ILE A 77 9.41 1.48 10.09
CA ILE A 77 9.70 1.35 11.52
C ILE A 77 8.98 2.48 12.26
N ASP A 78 8.19 2.10 13.28
CA ASP A 78 7.57 3.04 14.19
C ASP A 78 8.52 3.24 15.37
N GLU A 79 9.25 4.33 15.36
CA GLU A 79 10.28 4.59 16.37
C GLU A 79 9.69 4.84 17.77
N ASN A 80 8.43 5.23 17.86
CA ASN A 80 7.80 5.56 19.14
C ASN A 80 7.43 4.31 19.93
N ASN A 81 7.06 3.22 19.27
CA ASN A 81 6.63 2.00 19.96
C ASN A 81 7.36 0.74 19.51
N GLY A 82 8.35 0.87 18.66
CA GLY A 82 9.20 -0.25 18.23
C GLY A 82 8.53 -1.22 17.28
N LEU A 83 7.36 -0.89 16.75
CA LEU A 83 6.70 -1.73 15.76
C LEU A 83 7.37 -1.61 14.40
N VAL A 84 7.47 -2.73 13.69
CA VAL A 84 8.00 -2.77 12.34
C VAL A 84 6.92 -3.31 11.42
N TRP A 85 6.55 -2.50 10.45
CA TRP A 85 5.46 -2.78 9.52
C TRP A 85 6.01 -3.17 8.15
N HIS A 86 5.33 -4.10 7.51
CA HIS A 86 5.66 -4.53 6.15
C HIS A 86 4.47 -4.25 5.26
N VAL A 87 4.71 -3.58 4.16
CA VAL A 87 3.66 -3.10 3.27
C VAL A 87 3.80 -3.78 1.92
N PHE A 88 2.73 -4.40 1.46
CA PHE A 88 2.68 -5.11 0.18
C PHE A 88 1.50 -4.61 -0.63
N GLU A 89 1.64 -4.71 -1.94
CA GLU A 89 0.48 -4.64 -2.83
C GLU A 89 0.11 -6.05 -3.23
N LEU A 90 -1.18 -6.36 -3.17
CA LEU A 90 -1.69 -7.66 -3.54
C LEU A 90 -2.28 -7.59 -4.94
N GLU A 91 -1.92 -8.55 -5.78
CA GLU A 91 -2.53 -8.73 -7.09
C GLU A 91 -3.17 -10.10 -7.14
N GLU A 92 -4.41 -10.14 -7.63
CA GLU A 92 -5.12 -11.40 -7.76
C GLU A 92 -4.40 -12.29 -8.77
N ARG A 93 -4.18 -13.56 -8.40
CA ARG A 93 -3.60 -14.53 -9.34
C ARG A 93 -4.60 -14.84 -10.42
N LYS A 94 -4.14 -14.75 -11.65
CA LYS A 94 -4.92 -15.20 -12.80
C LYS A 94 -4.65 -16.67 -13.01
N CYS A 95 -5.71 -17.44 -13.10
CA CYS A 95 -5.61 -18.86 -13.39
C CYS A 95 -5.46 -19.12 -14.88
#